data_29805e6dacd21100db248c269e0797d6
#
_entry.id   29805e6dacd21100db248c269e0797d6
#
_cell.length_a   1.000
_cell.length_b   1.000
_cell.length_c   1.000
_cell.angle_alpha   90.00
_cell.angle_beta   90.00
_cell.angle_gamma   90.00
#
_symmetry.space_group_name_H-M   'P 1'
#
loop_
_entity.id
_entity.type
_entity.pdbx_description
1 polymer ?
#
loop_
_entity_poly.entity_id
_entity_poly.type
_entity_poly.pdbx_seq_one_letter_code
_entity_poly.pdbx_strand_id
1 'polypeptide(L)'
;MNKTITVSAPGKLMLFGEHAVVYNHPCLVTAVDQRMRVTAEIIDTPEFHLEAPDVKVIGYKKTFSEIGKGDIPKGAQFVEIAVKNLLQRHPAPNVGSIGLKITTTSEFSSQFGFGSSSASTVCTIKAISELYNLKLSQKEIFDLAFKTVLDIQGKGSGFDVAAAVYGGTLYFVTGGKIIEPLDISELPLLVGYSGIKADTVTLINKVKETSDKYPEIIDGIYANIEILVERARQAIGKQDWKTVGELMNLNQGYLDALGVNTRKLADMIYAAKDAGAYGAKLSGAGGGDCIIGLAPEEKRKTVEEAITLTGGEIVSVKTNAEGVRLEK
;
A
#
# COMPACT_ATOMS: atom_id res chain seq x y z
N MET A 1 22.58 25.74 11.66
CA MET A 1 21.78 25.32 10.47
C MET A 1 20.86 24.19 10.92
N ASN A 2 19.56 24.38 10.77
CA ASN A 2 18.60 23.32 11.11
C ASN A 2 18.81 22.16 10.12
N LYS A 3 19.07 20.97 10.66
CA LYS A 3 19.24 19.77 9.84
C LYS A 3 17.89 19.34 9.28
N THR A 4 17.79 19.21 7.97
CA THR A 4 16.56 18.80 7.24
C THR A 4 16.86 17.56 6.43
N ILE A 5 15.97 16.59 6.47
CA ILE A 5 16.04 15.32 5.70
C ILE A 5 14.73 15.12 4.98
N THR A 6 14.80 14.86 3.68
CA THR A 6 13.63 14.49 2.87
C THR A 6 13.78 13.04 2.40
N VAL A 7 12.71 12.27 2.58
CA VAL A 7 12.61 10.86 2.22
C VAL A 7 11.36 10.64 1.38
N SER A 8 11.41 9.72 0.43
CA SER A 8 10.21 9.28 -0.26
C SER A 8 10.06 7.76 -0.25
N ALA A 9 8.81 7.29 -0.31
CA ALA A 9 8.47 5.88 -0.47
C ALA A 9 7.39 5.73 -1.56
N PRO A 10 7.41 4.64 -2.33
CA PRO A 10 6.46 4.38 -3.40
C PRO A 10 5.07 4.05 -2.86
N GLY A 11 4.05 4.26 -3.69
CA GLY A 11 2.78 3.58 -3.56
C GLY A 11 2.88 2.12 -3.96
N LYS A 12 1.76 1.39 -3.87
CA LYS A 12 1.70 -0.04 -4.22
C LYS A 12 0.42 -0.43 -4.95
N LEU A 13 0.48 -1.53 -5.70
CA LEU A 13 -0.66 -2.25 -6.23
C LEU A 13 -0.56 -3.73 -5.85
N MET A 14 -1.67 -4.31 -5.41
CA MET A 14 -1.75 -5.73 -5.15
C MET A 14 -2.06 -6.47 -6.44
N LEU A 15 -1.24 -7.44 -6.79
CA LEU A 15 -1.38 -8.22 -8.02
C LEU A 15 -2.24 -9.47 -7.79
N PHE A 16 -1.95 -10.21 -6.73
CA PHE A 16 -2.65 -11.43 -6.32
C PHE A 16 -2.58 -11.61 -4.81
N GLY A 17 -3.54 -12.35 -4.24
CA GLY A 17 -3.50 -12.74 -2.82
C GLY A 17 -4.38 -11.89 -1.91
N GLU A 18 -5.26 -11.05 -2.48
CA GLU A 18 -6.20 -10.22 -1.72
C GLU A 18 -7.01 -11.06 -0.74
N HIS A 19 -7.28 -10.53 0.44
CA HIS A 19 -7.91 -11.17 1.59
C HIS A 19 -7.16 -12.38 2.14
N ALA A 20 -6.76 -13.36 1.32
CA ALA A 20 -6.02 -14.54 1.75
C ALA A 20 -4.73 -14.18 2.51
N VAL A 21 -4.04 -13.10 2.10
CA VAL A 21 -2.84 -12.62 2.78
C VAL A 21 -3.07 -12.24 4.25
N VAL A 22 -4.26 -11.85 4.65
CA VAL A 22 -4.57 -11.54 6.07
C VAL A 22 -4.58 -12.82 6.92
N TYR A 23 -4.75 -13.98 6.29
CA TYR A 23 -4.83 -15.31 6.90
C TYR A 23 -3.59 -16.16 6.66
N ASN A 24 -2.42 -15.54 6.51
CA ASN A 24 -1.11 -16.16 6.34
C ASN A 24 -0.85 -16.86 5.00
N HIS A 25 -1.70 -16.66 3.98
CA HIS A 25 -1.39 -17.06 2.62
C HIS A 25 -0.47 -16.02 1.95
N PRO A 26 0.26 -16.41 0.90
CA PRO A 26 1.13 -15.48 0.17
C PRO A 26 0.34 -14.47 -0.66
N CYS A 27 1.03 -13.38 -1.05
CA CYS A 27 0.55 -12.44 -2.07
C CYS A 27 1.68 -11.98 -2.99
N LEU A 28 1.31 -11.39 -4.12
CA LEU A 28 2.18 -10.62 -4.99
C LEU A 28 1.77 -9.15 -4.94
N VAL A 29 2.72 -8.28 -4.68
CA VAL A 29 2.55 -6.83 -4.61
C VAL A 29 3.64 -6.15 -5.41
N THR A 30 3.31 -5.06 -6.10
CA THR A 30 4.30 -4.24 -6.82
C THR A 30 4.28 -2.80 -6.33
N ALA A 31 5.47 -2.22 -6.18
CA ALA A 31 5.62 -0.80 -5.93
C ALA A 31 5.38 0.01 -7.21
N VAL A 32 4.82 1.20 -7.09
CA VAL A 32 4.57 2.13 -8.20
C VAL A 32 5.37 3.42 -8.05
N ASP A 33 5.69 4.07 -9.15
CA ASP A 33 6.57 5.25 -9.19
C ASP A 33 5.97 6.53 -8.58
N GLN A 34 4.70 6.53 -8.28
CA GLN A 34 4.06 7.63 -7.55
C GLN A 34 4.41 7.53 -6.06
N ARG A 35 4.90 8.62 -5.47
CA ARG A 35 5.58 8.57 -4.18
C ARG A 35 4.94 9.48 -3.12
N MET A 36 4.97 9.01 -1.89
CA MET A 36 4.78 9.82 -0.69
C MET A 36 6.14 10.41 -0.28
N ARG A 37 6.18 11.70 0.06
CA ARG A 37 7.38 12.37 0.58
C ARG A 37 7.15 12.82 2.01
N VAL A 38 8.19 12.69 2.82
CA VAL A 38 8.22 13.21 4.19
C VAL A 38 9.52 13.98 4.37
N THR A 39 9.38 15.23 4.83
CA THR A 39 10.50 16.06 5.26
C THR A 39 10.48 16.15 6.78
N ALA A 40 11.59 15.77 7.41
CA ALA A 40 11.83 15.90 8.85
C ALA A 40 12.86 17.00 9.10
N GLU A 41 12.54 17.93 10.00
CA GLU A 41 13.35 19.10 10.32
C GLU A 41 13.48 19.28 11.83
N ILE A 42 14.68 19.62 12.31
CA ILE A 42 14.90 20.06 13.68
C ILE A 42 14.49 21.51 13.81
N ILE A 43 13.67 21.82 14.81
CA ILE A 43 13.21 23.18 15.12
C ILE A 43 13.59 23.56 16.55
N ASP A 44 13.72 24.86 16.83
CA ASP A 44 14.17 25.36 18.14
C ASP A 44 13.09 25.22 19.21
N THR A 45 11.80 25.23 18.83
CA THR A 45 10.69 25.00 19.76
C THR A 45 10.63 23.54 20.17
N PRO A 46 10.67 23.16 21.48
CA PRO A 46 10.74 21.77 21.94
C PRO A 46 9.38 21.05 21.82
N GLU A 47 8.81 21.03 20.63
CA GLU A 47 7.51 20.47 20.29
C GLU A 47 7.60 19.57 19.05
N PHE A 48 6.64 18.68 18.90
CA PHE A 48 6.35 17.98 17.66
C PHE A 48 5.36 18.80 16.83
N HIS A 49 5.72 19.10 15.58
CA HIS A 49 4.87 19.76 14.61
C HIS A 49 4.59 18.85 13.41
N LEU A 50 3.36 18.85 12.91
CA LEU A 50 2.97 18.12 11.70
C LEU A 50 2.19 19.00 10.73
N GLU A 51 2.66 19.02 9.48
CA GLU A 51 1.99 19.58 8.32
C GLU A 51 1.71 18.47 7.29
N ALA A 52 0.45 18.12 7.10
CA ALA A 52 0.00 17.09 6.17
C ALA A 52 -1.25 17.57 5.40
N PRO A 53 -1.08 18.55 4.47
CA PRO A 53 -2.21 19.23 3.81
C PRO A 53 -3.08 18.28 2.99
N ASP A 54 -2.50 17.23 2.36
CA ASP A 54 -3.22 16.25 1.56
C ASP A 54 -4.28 15.46 2.35
N VAL A 55 -4.15 15.43 3.68
CA VAL A 55 -5.09 14.80 4.62
C VAL A 55 -5.70 15.81 5.59
N LYS A 56 -5.64 17.11 5.24
CA LYS A 56 -6.26 18.24 5.97
C LYS A 56 -5.74 18.42 7.40
N VAL A 57 -4.46 18.11 7.64
CA VAL A 57 -3.77 18.39 8.91
C VAL A 57 -2.82 19.56 8.69
N ILE A 58 -3.13 20.70 9.31
CA ILE A 58 -2.38 21.95 9.20
C ILE A 58 -2.17 22.52 10.61
N GLY A 59 -0.94 22.90 10.93
CA GLY A 59 -0.60 23.51 12.22
C GLY A 59 -0.76 22.58 13.43
N TYR A 60 -0.71 21.26 13.21
CA TYR A 60 -0.84 20.30 14.31
C TYR A 60 0.42 20.28 15.18
N LYS A 61 0.24 20.41 16.51
CA LYS A 61 1.35 20.50 17.46
C LYS A 61 1.05 19.71 18.72
N LYS A 62 2.10 19.13 19.30
CA LYS A 62 2.09 18.46 20.62
C LYS A 62 3.43 18.59 21.31
N THR A 63 3.44 18.57 22.62
CA THR A 63 4.67 18.30 23.38
C THR A 63 5.08 16.84 23.18
N PHE A 64 6.36 16.52 23.31
CA PHE A 64 6.83 15.12 23.17
C PHE A 64 6.20 14.16 24.19
N SER A 65 5.82 14.68 25.38
CA SER A 65 5.14 13.90 26.43
C SER A 65 3.69 13.53 26.06
N GLU A 66 3.08 14.25 25.12
CA GLU A 66 1.70 14.03 24.66
C GLU A 66 1.60 13.19 23.38
N ILE A 67 2.73 12.92 22.70
CA ILE A 67 2.75 12.12 21.48
C ILE A 67 2.12 10.74 21.75
N GLY A 68 1.13 10.39 20.91
CA GLY A 68 0.37 9.14 21.01
C GLY A 68 -0.64 9.11 22.16
N LYS A 69 -1.01 10.26 22.74
CA LYS A 69 -2.02 10.41 23.78
C LYS A 69 -3.15 11.35 23.32
N GLY A 70 -4.30 11.22 23.96
CA GLY A 70 -5.48 12.02 23.68
C GLY A 70 -6.07 11.76 22.29
N ASP A 71 -6.85 12.70 21.80
CA ASP A 71 -7.46 12.63 20.48
C ASP A 71 -6.44 13.01 19.39
N ILE A 72 -6.26 12.12 18.42
CA ILE A 72 -5.33 12.30 17.30
C ILE A 72 -6.16 12.38 16.01
N PRO A 73 -6.11 13.49 15.27
CA PRO A 73 -6.79 13.59 13.98
C PRO A 73 -6.43 12.44 13.06
N LYS A 74 -7.42 11.86 12.36
CA LYS A 74 -7.22 10.68 11.51
C LYS A 74 -6.04 10.82 10.53
N GLY A 75 -5.86 12.02 9.95
CA GLY A 75 -4.74 12.31 9.05
C GLY A 75 -3.36 12.36 9.73
N ALA A 76 -3.30 12.55 11.07
CA ALA A 76 -2.06 12.63 11.82
C ALA A 76 -1.62 11.29 12.42
N GLN A 77 -2.54 10.32 12.58
CA GLN A 77 -2.32 9.11 13.35
C GLN A 77 -1.08 8.33 12.91
N PHE A 78 -0.92 8.09 11.61
CA PHE A 78 0.19 7.25 11.10
C PHE A 78 1.56 7.91 11.32
N VAL A 79 1.64 9.22 11.16
CA VAL A 79 2.90 9.97 11.41
C VAL A 79 3.18 10.04 12.91
N GLU A 80 2.20 10.44 13.72
CA GLU A 80 2.40 10.63 15.16
C GLU A 80 2.74 9.30 15.88
N ILE A 81 2.02 8.21 15.57
CA ILE A 81 2.29 6.90 16.19
C ILE A 81 3.62 6.33 15.69
N ALA A 82 4.02 6.60 14.44
CA ALA A 82 5.36 6.25 13.94
C ALA A 82 6.47 6.95 14.74
N VAL A 83 6.33 8.26 14.98
CA VAL A 83 7.26 9.03 15.84
C VAL A 83 7.31 8.44 17.24
N LYS A 84 6.15 8.16 17.87
CA LYS A 84 6.07 7.54 19.19
C LYS A 84 6.82 6.21 19.23
N ASN A 85 6.50 5.28 18.33
CA ASN A 85 7.07 3.93 18.32
C ASN A 85 8.58 3.96 18.07
N LEU A 86 9.03 4.82 17.16
CA LEU A 86 10.44 4.99 16.87
C LEU A 86 11.21 5.51 18.11
N LEU A 87 10.74 6.61 18.71
CA LEU A 87 11.43 7.23 19.85
C LEU A 87 11.38 6.36 21.11
N GLN A 88 10.34 5.55 21.29
CA GLN A 88 10.29 4.57 22.38
C GLN A 88 11.35 3.45 22.24
N ARG A 89 11.60 2.99 21.01
CA ARG A 89 12.56 1.90 20.74
C ARG A 89 13.99 2.42 20.58
N HIS A 90 14.13 3.61 20.01
CA HIS A 90 15.42 4.27 19.73
C HIS A 90 15.36 5.71 20.26
N PRO A 91 15.61 5.91 21.57
CA PRO A 91 15.65 7.26 22.13
C PRO A 91 16.67 8.11 21.38
N ALA A 92 16.22 9.20 20.78
CA ALA A 92 17.09 10.11 20.06
C ALA A 92 17.69 11.17 21.01
N PRO A 93 18.95 11.58 20.81
CA PRO A 93 19.61 12.60 21.63
C PRO A 93 18.82 13.93 21.54
N ASN A 94 18.67 14.60 22.69
CA ASN A 94 18.05 15.92 22.79
C ASN A 94 16.56 16.00 22.41
N VAL A 95 15.86 14.88 22.23
CA VAL A 95 14.38 14.88 22.09
C VAL A 95 13.77 15.49 23.36
N GLY A 96 12.92 16.49 23.17
CA GLY A 96 12.34 17.28 24.28
C GLY A 96 13.14 18.55 24.68
N SER A 97 14.41 18.68 24.24
CA SER A 97 15.17 19.93 24.32
C SER A 97 15.13 20.72 23.01
N ILE A 98 14.97 20.03 21.89
CA ILE A 98 14.75 20.57 20.55
C ILE A 98 13.48 19.95 19.98
N GLY A 99 12.88 20.60 18.99
CA GLY A 99 11.64 20.13 18.38
C GLY A 99 11.87 19.35 17.08
N LEU A 100 10.80 18.72 16.64
CA LEU A 100 10.73 17.95 15.39
C LEU A 100 9.54 18.42 14.58
N LYS A 101 9.78 18.93 13.38
CA LYS A 101 8.73 19.22 12.41
C LYS A 101 8.73 18.17 11.31
N ILE A 102 7.56 17.64 11.03
CA ILE A 102 7.30 16.72 9.92
C ILE A 102 6.38 17.39 8.93
N THR A 103 6.73 17.35 7.65
CA THR A 103 5.87 17.78 6.53
C THR A 103 5.68 16.62 5.57
N THR A 104 4.43 16.33 5.18
CA THR A 104 4.12 15.29 4.20
C THR A 104 3.55 15.87 2.92
N THR A 105 3.91 15.30 1.78
CA THR A 105 3.31 15.58 0.47
C THR A 105 3.19 14.29 -0.34
N SER A 106 2.14 14.15 -1.13
CA SER A 106 1.89 12.96 -1.92
C SER A 106 1.74 13.27 -3.41
N GLU A 107 2.37 12.48 -4.27
CA GLU A 107 2.18 12.52 -5.72
C GLU A 107 0.90 11.81 -6.16
N PHE A 108 0.28 11.04 -5.27
CA PHE A 108 -0.96 10.30 -5.54
C PHE A 108 -2.04 10.61 -4.52
N SER A 109 -3.29 10.55 -4.96
CA SER A 109 -4.43 10.74 -4.08
C SER A 109 -4.51 9.64 -3.01
N SER A 110 -4.79 10.01 -1.77
CA SER A 110 -5.08 9.04 -0.70
C SER A 110 -6.31 8.15 -1.00
N GLN A 111 -7.07 8.50 -2.05
CA GLN A 111 -8.25 7.77 -2.50
C GLN A 111 -7.95 6.58 -3.41
N PHE A 112 -6.76 6.51 -4.05
CA PHE A 112 -6.44 5.47 -5.05
C PHE A 112 -6.20 4.07 -4.46
N GLY A 113 -6.10 3.94 -3.13
CA GLY A 113 -5.75 2.65 -2.52
C GLY A 113 -4.28 2.26 -2.65
N PHE A 114 -3.41 3.21 -2.99
CA PHE A 114 -1.97 3.00 -3.18
C PHE A 114 -1.16 2.87 -1.88
N GLY A 115 -1.80 2.76 -0.72
CA GLY A 115 -1.11 2.52 0.54
C GLY A 115 -0.46 3.77 1.15
N SER A 116 -1.08 4.96 0.99
CA SER A 116 -0.56 6.23 1.50
C SER A 116 -0.20 6.20 2.99
N SER A 117 -0.99 5.52 3.81
CA SER A 117 -0.74 5.38 5.25
C SER A 117 0.59 4.64 5.54
N SER A 118 0.83 3.52 4.86
CA SER A 118 2.06 2.75 5.01
C SER A 118 3.27 3.50 4.45
N ALA A 119 3.12 4.15 3.31
CA ALA A 119 4.19 4.97 2.72
C ALA A 119 4.56 6.15 3.63
N SER A 120 3.59 6.89 4.20
CA SER A 120 3.87 7.98 5.14
C SER A 120 4.54 7.49 6.43
N THR A 121 4.10 6.33 6.96
CA THR A 121 4.71 5.71 8.14
C THR A 121 6.18 5.34 7.88
N VAL A 122 6.46 4.66 6.76
CA VAL A 122 7.82 4.25 6.36
C VAL A 122 8.72 5.47 6.15
N CYS A 123 8.23 6.48 5.42
CA CYS A 123 8.97 7.73 5.21
C CYS A 123 9.27 8.45 6.53
N THR A 124 8.31 8.52 7.45
CA THR A 124 8.48 9.17 8.75
C THR A 124 9.59 8.48 9.57
N ILE A 125 9.54 7.15 9.66
CA ILE A 125 10.55 6.37 10.38
C ILE A 125 11.94 6.55 9.74
N LYS A 126 12.02 6.45 8.40
CA LYS A 126 13.29 6.61 7.69
C LYS A 126 13.84 8.03 7.82
N ALA A 127 13.01 9.06 7.65
CA ALA A 127 13.45 10.46 7.74
C ALA A 127 14.01 10.79 9.13
N ILE A 128 13.33 10.35 10.20
CA ILE A 128 13.80 10.56 11.57
C ILE A 128 15.05 9.73 11.85
N SER A 129 15.13 8.48 11.35
CA SER A 129 16.34 7.65 11.46
C SER A 129 17.56 8.36 10.86
N GLU A 130 17.43 8.96 9.69
CA GLU A 130 18.52 9.71 9.05
C GLU A 130 18.82 11.04 9.77
N LEU A 131 17.76 11.72 10.22
CA LEU A 131 17.90 12.99 10.95
C LEU A 131 18.75 12.83 12.21
N TYR A 132 18.51 11.77 12.97
CA TYR A 132 19.22 11.44 14.22
C TYR A 132 20.35 10.41 14.04
N ASN A 133 20.65 9.99 12.80
CA ASN A 133 21.72 9.02 12.48
C ASN A 133 21.59 7.68 13.23
N LEU A 134 20.36 7.16 13.32
CA LEU A 134 20.04 5.89 14.02
C LEU A 134 20.49 4.65 13.25
N LYS A 135 20.81 4.77 11.96
CA LYS A 135 21.33 3.70 11.07
C LYS A 135 20.43 2.44 11.03
N LEU A 136 19.11 2.62 11.01
CA LEU A 136 18.17 1.52 10.94
C LEU A 136 18.29 0.76 9.63
N SER A 137 18.33 -0.58 9.71
CA SER A 137 18.20 -1.47 8.55
C SER A 137 16.78 -1.42 7.94
N GLN A 138 16.64 -1.88 6.71
CA GLN A 138 15.31 -2.00 6.06
C GLN A 138 14.35 -2.88 6.90
N LYS A 139 14.87 -3.96 7.50
CA LYS A 139 14.07 -4.85 8.35
C LYS A 139 13.56 -4.14 9.61
N GLU A 140 14.39 -3.35 10.27
CA GLU A 140 13.97 -2.58 11.44
C GLU A 140 12.95 -1.51 11.09
N ILE A 141 13.10 -0.85 9.93
CA ILE A 141 12.10 0.10 9.41
C ILE A 141 10.78 -0.61 9.12
N PHE A 142 10.83 -1.79 8.49
CA PHE A 142 9.64 -2.61 8.23
C PHE A 142 8.93 -2.98 9.55
N ASP A 143 9.66 -3.51 10.53
CA ASP A 143 9.09 -3.96 11.80
C ASP A 143 8.43 -2.81 12.59
N LEU A 144 9.07 -1.64 12.63
CA LEU A 144 8.52 -0.44 13.27
C LEU A 144 7.28 0.08 12.52
N ALA A 145 7.33 0.11 11.19
CA ALA A 145 6.21 0.57 10.38
C ALA A 145 5.03 -0.40 10.47
N PHE A 146 5.27 -1.70 10.41
CA PHE A 146 4.22 -2.71 10.55
C PHE A 146 3.59 -2.68 11.93
N LYS A 147 4.40 -2.57 13.00
CA LYS A 147 3.89 -2.34 14.36
C LYS A 147 3.00 -1.10 14.42
N THR A 148 3.41 0.00 13.81
CA THR A 148 2.62 1.25 13.79
C THR A 148 1.26 1.05 13.11
N VAL A 149 1.23 0.34 11.99
CA VAL A 149 -0.03 0.00 11.29
C VAL A 149 -0.93 -0.85 12.19
N LEU A 150 -0.38 -1.86 12.88
CA LEU A 150 -1.14 -2.71 13.80
C LEU A 150 -1.66 -1.94 15.03
N ASP A 151 -0.87 -1.02 15.60
CA ASP A 151 -1.29 -0.19 16.73
C ASP A 151 -2.50 0.71 16.38
N ILE A 152 -2.62 1.13 15.10
CA ILE A 152 -3.70 2.01 14.64
C ILE A 152 -4.92 1.23 14.12
N GLN A 153 -4.70 0.19 13.34
CA GLN A 153 -5.77 -0.53 12.62
C GLN A 153 -6.20 -1.83 13.32
N GLY A 154 -5.42 -2.31 14.30
CA GLY A 154 -5.66 -3.57 15.02
C GLY A 154 -5.39 -4.83 14.20
N LYS A 155 -5.28 -4.73 12.88
CA LYS A 155 -5.03 -5.84 11.95
C LYS A 155 -4.42 -5.33 10.64
N GLY A 156 -3.76 -6.24 9.93
CA GLY A 156 -3.10 -5.98 8.65
C GLY A 156 -2.08 -7.07 8.37
N SER A 157 -1.75 -7.29 7.11
CA SER A 157 -0.73 -8.27 6.72
C SER A 157 0.67 -7.68 6.64
N GLY A 158 0.80 -6.38 6.31
CA GLY A 158 2.06 -5.66 6.17
C GLY A 158 2.63 -5.64 4.73
N PHE A 159 1.94 -6.18 3.74
CA PHE A 159 2.44 -6.21 2.35
C PHE A 159 2.65 -4.80 1.77
N ASP A 160 1.81 -3.85 2.13
CA ASP A 160 1.92 -2.44 1.73
C ASP A 160 3.12 -1.74 2.38
N VAL A 161 3.42 -2.08 3.64
CA VAL A 161 4.65 -1.67 4.33
C VAL A 161 5.88 -2.27 3.64
N ALA A 162 5.82 -3.57 3.26
CA ALA A 162 6.92 -4.22 2.55
C ALA A 162 7.19 -3.56 1.19
N ALA A 163 6.14 -3.28 0.40
CA ALA A 163 6.28 -2.57 -0.86
C ALA A 163 6.90 -1.17 -0.68
N ALA A 164 6.48 -0.42 0.36
CA ALA A 164 7.04 0.89 0.65
C ALA A 164 8.52 0.84 1.07
N VAL A 165 8.93 -0.18 1.85
CA VAL A 165 10.32 -0.30 2.33
C VAL A 165 11.25 -0.85 1.27
N TYR A 166 10.89 -1.98 0.66
CA TYR A 166 11.79 -2.74 -0.22
C TYR A 166 11.65 -2.34 -1.69
N GLY A 167 10.48 -1.84 -2.08
CA GLY A 167 10.18 -1.55 -3.50
C GLY A 167 10.08 -2.83 -4.33
N GLY A 168 10.15 -2.66 -5.65
CA GLY A 168 10.13 -3.77 -6.58
C GLY A 168 8.76 -4.46 -6.64
N THR A 169 8.79 -5.68 -7.16
CA THR A 169 7.65 -6.60 -7.10
C THR A 169 8.01 -7.73 -6.15
N LEU A 170 7.17 -7.97 -5.14
CA LEU A 170 7.49 -8.86 -4.03
C LEU A 170 6.52 -10.03 -3.96
N TYR A 171 7.06 -11.22 -3.68
CA TYR A 171 6.34 -12.30 -3.05
C TYR A 171 6.39 -12.09 -1.54
N PHE A 172 5.24 -12.06 -0.90
CA PHE A 172 5.14 -11.67 0.50
C PHE A 172 4.21 -12.59 1.27
N VAL A 173 4.61 -12.93 2.52
CA VAL A 173 3.76 -13.64 3.50
C VAL A 173 3.59 -12.77 4.74
N THR A 174 2.40 -12.75 5.28
CA THR A 174 1.96 -11.94 6.42
C THR A 174 3.00 -11.78 7.52
N GLY A 175 3.15 -10.56 8.01
CA GLY A 175 4.12 -10.20 9.04
C GLY A 175 5.56 -10.15 8.55
N GLY A 176 5.79 -10.27 7.23
CA GLY A 176 7.13 -10.31 6.67
C GLY A 176 7.86 -11.61 6.98
N LYS A 177 7.13 -12.74 7.16
CA LYS A 177 7.72 -14.08 7.30
C LYS A 177 8.57 -14.44 6.08
N ILE A 178 8.09 -14.03 4.91
CA ILE A 178 8.80 -14.11 3.63
C ILE A 178 8.62 -12.77 2.94
N ILE A 179 9.72 -12.18 2.47
CA ILE A 179 9.75 -10.99 1.61
C ILE A 179 10.80 -11.27 0.55
N GLU A 180 10.37 -11.71 -0.61
CA GLU A 180 11.25 -12.10 -1.71
C GLU A 180 10.99 -11.20 -2.92
N PRO A 181 11.98 -10.43 -3.38
CA PRO A 181 11.86 -9.68 -4.62
C PRO A 181 11.83 -10.62 -5.82
N LEU A 182 10.96 -10.32 -6.78
CA LEU A 182 10.97 -10.97 -8.07
C LEU A 182 11.98 -10.24 -8.96
N ASP A 183 12.84 -11.03 -9.64
CA ASP A 183 13.79 -10.49 -10.64
C ASP A 183 13.05 -10.24 -11.96
N ILE A 184 12.38 -9.11 -12.02
CA ILE A 184 11.63 -8.67 -13.19
C ILE A 184 11.87 -7.19 -13.44
N SER A 185 11.62 -6.77 -14.68
CA SER A 185 11.56 -5.36 -15.06
C SER A 185 10.18 -4.76 -14.70
N GLU A 186 9.70 -3.85 -15.48
CA GLU A 186 8.36 -3.27 -15.33
C GLU A 186 7.27 -4.25 -15.78
N LEU A 187 6.14 -4.30 -15.04
CA LEU A 187 4.93 -5.01 -15.48
C LEU A 187 4.07 -4.06 -16.32
N PRO A 188 3.55 -4.49 -17.48
CA PRO A 188 2.76 -3.65 -18.38
C PRO A 188 1.31 -3.50 -17.88
N LEU A 189 1.13 -3.09 -16.62
CA LEU A 189 -0.19 -2.94 -16.01
C LEU A 189 -0.96 -1.74 -16.58
N LEU A 190 -2.26 -1.94 -16.68
CA LEU A 190 -3.28 -0.90 -16.81
C LEU A 190 -3.86 -0.69 -15.42
N VAL A 191 -4.08 0.56 -15.02
CA VAL A 191 -4.67 0.89 -13.71
C VAL A 191 -5.84 1.84 -13.92
N GLY A 192 -7.01 1.44 -13.43
CA GLY A 192 -8.23 2.25 -13.47
C GLY A 192 -8.75 2.51 -12.07
N TYR A 193 -8.92 3.78 -11.69
CA TYR A 193 -9.55 4.18 -10.44
C TYR A 193 -11.08 4.27 -10.60
N SER A 194 -11.81 3.70 -9.65
CA SER A 194 -13.28 3.60 -9.71
C SER A 194 -14.02 4.90 -9.38
N GLY A 195 -13.33 5.91 -8.83
CA GLY A 195 -13.96 7.11 -8.27
C GLY A 195 -14.51 6.91 -6.85
N ILE A 196 -14.39 5.71 -6.28
CA ILE A 196 -14.94 5.34 -4.97
C ILE A 196 -13.80 4.93 -4.05
N LYS A 197 -13.71 5.54 -2.87
CA LYS A 197 -12.75 5.13 -1.84
C LYS A 197 -13.23 3.89 -1.10
N ALA A 198 -12.42 2.84 -1.05
CA ALA A 198 -12.71 1.64 -0.28
C ALA A 198 -12.52 1.85 1.23
N ASP A 199 -13.38 1.21 2.03
CA ASP A 199 -13.18 1.03 3.47
C ASP A 199 -12.63 -0.37 3.74
N THR A 200 -11.31 -0.48 3.77
CA THR A 200 -10.59 -1.74 3.93
C THR A 200 -10.99 -2.49 5.19
N VAL A 201 -11.16 -1.79 6.33
CA VAL A 201 -11.48 -2.43 7.61
C VAL A 201 -12.87 -3.06 7.58
N THR A 202 -13.86 -2.33 7.07
CA THR A 202 -15.23 -2.82 6.91
C THR A 202 -15.29 -4.05 6.00
N LEU A 203 -14.55 -4.03 4.88
CA LEU A 203 -14.52 -5.16 3.94
C LEU A 203 -13.86 -6.41 4.53
N ILE A 204 -12.74 -6.26 5.23
CA ILE A 204 -12.10 -7.38 5.93
C ILE A 204 -13.04 -7.98 6.98
N ASN A 205 -13.79 -7.16 7.72
CA ASN A 205 -14.77 -7.63 8.69
C ASN A 205 -15.93 -8.39 8.02
N LYS A 206 -16.46 -7.86 6.91
CA LYS A 206 -17.52 -8.52 6.14
C LYS A 206 -17.09 -9.90 5.63
N VAL A 207 -15.87 -10.02 5.09
CA VAL A 207 -15.33 -11.32 4.65
C VAL A 207 -15.14 -12.25 5.86
N LYS A 208 -14.69 -11.73 7.01
CA LYS A 208 -14.58 -12.51 8.24
C LYS A 208 -15.93 -13.04 8.70
N GLU A 209 -16.99 -12.24 8.72
CA GLU A 209 -18.35 -12.70 9.07
C GLU A 209 -18.81 -13.85 8.15
N THR A 210 -18.50 -13.77 6.85
CA THR A 210 -18.79 -14.84 5.90
C THR A 210 -17.95 -16.08 6.18
N SER A 211 -16.66 -15.90 6.52
CA SER A 211 -15.76 -17.01 6.89
C SER A 211 -16.22 -17.69 8.19
N ASP A 212 -16.65 -16.94 9.18
CA ASP A 212 -17.16 -17.51 10.44
C ASP A 212 -18.44 -18.33 10.21
N LYS A 213 -19.22 -18.00 9.17
CA LYS A 213 -20.45 -18.73 8.80
C LYS A 213 -20.18 -19.94 7.89
N TYR A 214 -19.19 -19.86 7.00
CA TYR A 214 -18.89 -20.86 5.99
C TYR A 214 -17.37 -21.13 5.93
N PRO A 215 -16.74 -21.57 7.03
CA PRO A 215 -15.28 -21.65 7.12
C PRO A 215 -14.65 -22.53 6.05
N GLU A 216 -15.18 -23.71 5.81
CA GLU A 216 -14.66 -24.68 4.84
C GLU A 216 -14.65 -24.13 3.40
N ILE A 217 -15.66 -23.33 3.04
CA ILE A 217 -15.77 -22.71 1.72
C ILE A 217 -14.72 -21.61 1.58
N ILE A 218 -14.63 -20.73 2.60
CA ILE A 218 -13.71 -19.58 2.54
C ILE A 218 -12.26 -20.03 2.63
N ASP A 219 -11.95 -21.02 3.46
CA ASP A 219 -10.61 -21.63 3.52
C ASP A 219 -10.22 -22.28 2.18
N GLY A 220 -11.18 -22.93 1.51
CA GLY A 220 -10.99 -23.44 0.15
C GLY A 220 -10.71 -22.34 -0.87
N ILE A 221 -11.37 -21.19 -0.77
CA ILE A 221 -11.09 -20.01 -1.61
C ILE A 221 -9.66 -19.50 -1.35
N TYR A 222 -9.26 -19.35 -0.08
CA TYR A 222 -7.91 -18.88 0.26
C TYR A 222 -6.81 -19.84 -0.23
N ALA A 223 -7.01 -21.15 -0.09
CA ALA A 223 -6.08 -22.13 -0.62
C ALA A 223 -5.95 -22.08 -2.15
N ASN A 224 -7.06 -21.85 -2.86
CA ASN A 224 -7.01 -21.68 -4.31
C ASN A 224 -6.34 -20.34 -4.71
N ILE A 225 -6.56 -19.26 -3.97
CA ILE A 225 -5.85 -17.99 -4.18
C ILE A 225 -4.34 -18.18 -3.98
N GLU A 226 -3.89 -18.95 -2.99
CA GLU A 226 -2.47 -19.29 -2.83
C GLU A 226 -1.90 -19.99 -4.07
N ILE A 227 -2.62 -21.00 -4.62
CA ILE A 227 -2.22 -21.68 -5.86
C ILE A 227 -2.10 -20.66 -7.02
N LEU A 228 -3.03 -19.71 -7.12
CA LEU A 228 -2.96 -18.64 -8.14
C LEU A 228 -1.73 -17.76 -7.95
N VAL A 229 -1.39 -17.38 -6.70
CA VAL A 229 -0.18 -16.60 -6.39
C VAL A 229 1.07 -17.30 -6.87
N GLU A 230 1.21 -18.61 -6.57
CA GLU A 230 2.38 -19.40 -6.99
C GLU A 230 2.49 -19.54 -8.52
N ARG A 231 1.37 -19.79 -9.20
CA ARG A 231 1.34 -19.84 -10.66
C ARG A 231 1.62 -18.49 -11.30
N ALA A 232 1.05 -17.41 -10.75
CA ALA A 232 1.29 -16.05 -11.23
C ALA A 232 2.76 -15.64 -11.03
N ARG A 233 3.39 -15.98 -9.90
CA ARG A 233 4.82 -15.78 -9.66
C ARG A 233 5.67 -16.39 -10.78
N GLN A 234 5.37 -17.64 -11.17
CA GLN A 234 6.09 -18.35 -12.24
C GLN A 234 5.84 -17.72 -13.61
N ALA A 235 4.60 -17.35 -13.92
CA ALA A 235 4.24 -16.74 -15.20
C ALA A 235 4.85 -15.33 -15.35
N ILE A 236 4.84 -14.51 -14.29
CA ILE A 236 5.47 -13.20 -14.23
C ILE A 236 6.99 -13.33 -14.48
N GLY A 237 7.66 -14.27 -13.82
CA GLY A 237 9.10 -14.52 -14.03
C GLY A 237 9.46 -14.96 -15.46
N LYS A 238 8.50 -15.49 -16.21
CA LYS A 238 8.64 -15.84 -17.65
C LYS A 238 8.13 -14.74 -18.59
N GLN A 239 7.58 -13.66 -18.05
CA GLN A 239 6.88 -12.59 -18.79
C GLN A 239 5.71 -13.11 -19.66
N ASP A 240 5.09 -14.21 -19.24
CA ASP A 240 3.89 -14.76 -19.89
C ASP A 240 2.64 -14.00 -19.45
N TRP A 241 2.49 -12.77 -19.98
CA TRP A 241 1.43 -11.84 -19.61
C TRP A 241 0.03 -12.36 -19.91
N LYS A 242 -0.10 -13.22 -20.92
CA LYS A 242 -1.38 -13.86 -21.25
C LYS A 242 -1.81 -14.80 -20.13
N THR A 243 -0.94 -15.67 -19.68
CA THR A 243 -1.21 -16.56 -18.54
C THR A 243 -1.45 -15.75 -17.26
N VAL A 244 -0.69 -14.67 -17.01
CA VAL A 244 -0.95 -13.80 -15.85
C VAL A 244 -2.36 -13.20 -15.91
N GLY A 245 -2.80 -12.71 -17.08
CA GLY A 245 -4.16 -12.20 -17.28
C GLY A 245 -5.24 -13.26 -17.04
N GLU A 246 -5.06 -14.49 -17.55
CA GLU A 246 -5.98 -15.60 -17.29
C GLU A 246 -6.09 -15.90 -15.78
N LEU A 247 -4.96 -15.91 -15.06
CA LEU A 247 -4.94 -16.09 -13.60
C LEU A 247 -5.60 -14.90 -12.86
N MET A 248 -5.46 -13.66 -13.35
CA MET A 248 -6.19 -12.50 -12.82
C MET A 248 -7.70 -12.70 -12.91
N ASN A 249 -8.21 -13.23 -14.02
CA ASN A 249 -9.64 -13.50 -14.20
C ASN A 249 -10.13 -14.58 -13.22
N LEU A 250 -9.36 -15.63 -12.96
CA LEU A 250 -9.69 -16.64 -11.96
C LEU A 250 -9.68 -16.05 -10.53
N ASN A 251 -8.66 -15.23 -10.20
CA ASN A 251 -8.60 -14.55 -8.90
C ASN A 251 -9.80 -13.63 -8.72
N GLN A 252 -10.21 -12.90 -9.77
CA GLN A 252 -11.40 -12.04 -9.73
C GLN A 252 -12.67 -12.82 -9.37
N GLY A 253 -12.84 -14.03 -9.92
CA GLY A 253 -13.97 -14.89 -9.57
C GLY A 253 -14.01 -15.25 -8.09
N TYR A 254 -12.87 -15.50 -7.45
CA TYR A 254 -12.82 -15.72 -6.00
C TYR A 254 -13.11 -14.44 -5.20
N LEU A 255 -12.67 -13.28 -5.68
CA LEU A 255 -12.99 -11.99 -5.04
C LEU A 255 -14.50 -11.64 -5.18
N ASP A 256 -15.13 -12.05 -6.28
CA ASP A 256 -16.59 -12.00 -6.42
C ASP A 256 -17.29 -12.91 -5.38
N ALA A 257 -16.82 -14.15 -5.22
CA ALA A 257 -17.35 -15.10 -4.24
C ALA A 257 -17.17 -14.62 -2.79
N LEU A 258 -16.08 -13.90 -2.48
CA LEU A 258 -15.87 -13.24 -1.19
C LEU A 258 -16.80 -12.03 -0.96
N GLY A 259 -17.54 -11.58 -1.99
CA GLY A 259 -18.50 -10.48 -1.91
C GLY A 259 -17.85 -9.08 -1.78
N VAL A 260 -16.61 -8.92 -2.25
CA VAL A 260 -15.86 -7.65 -2.18
C VAL A 260 -15.83 -6.87 -3.50
N ASN A 261 -16.31 -7.46 -4.58
CA ASN A 261 -16.55 -6.76 -5.83
C ASN A 261 -17.81 -5.87 -5.74
N THR A 262 -17.82 -4.75 -6.46
CA THR A 262 -18.97 -3.86 -6.60
C THR A 262 -19.38 -3.78 -8.05
N ARG A 263 -20.60 -3.33 -8.29
CA ARG A 263 -21.12 -3.10 -9.66
C ARG A 263 -20.15 -2.22 -10.46
N LYS A 264 -19.65 -1.13 -9.86
CA LYS A 264 -18.71 -0.21 -10.52
C LYS A 264 -17.42 -0.90 -10.93
N LEU A 265 -16.79 -1.68 -10.02
CA LEU A 265 -15.59 -2.45 -10.33
C LEU A 265 -15.85 -3.52 -11.39
N ALA A 266 -16.98 -4.23 -11.29
CA ALA A 266 -17.38 -5.23 -12.27
C ALA A 266 -17.53 -4.62 -13.68
N ASP A 267 -18.23 -3.49 -13.80
CA ASP A 267 -18.42 -2.80 -15.09
C ASP A 267 -17.07 -2.41 -15.72
N MET A 268 -16.11 -1.90 -14.93
CA MET A 268 -14.77 -1.56 -15.41
C MET A 268 -13.98 -2.81 -15.83
N ILE A 269 -14.04 -3.89 -15.04
CA ILE A 269 -13.33 -5.15 -15.31
C ILE A 269 -13.87 -5.82 -16.58
N TYR A 270 -15.19 -5.88 -16.75
CA TYR A 270 -15.79 -6.45 -17.96
C TYR A 270 -15.48 -5.59 -19.18
N ALA A 271 -15.58 -4.26 -19.07
CA ALA A 271 -15.21 -3.36 -20.18
C ALA A 271 -13.75 -3.57 -20.63
N ALA A 272 -12.83 -3.73 -19.69
CA ALA A 272 -11.42 -4.02 -20.00
C ALA A 272 -11.27 -5.35 -20.76
N LYS A 273 -11.95 -6.40 -20.31
CA LYS A 273 -11.91 -7.75 -20.92
C LYS A 273 -12.54 -7.74 -22.32
N ASP A 274 -13.71 -7.13 -22.48
CA ASP A 274 -14.43 -7.05 -23.76
C ASP A 274 -13.64 -6.22 -24.79
N ALA A 275 -12.84 -5.24 -24.34
CA ALA A 275 -11.93 -4.46 -25.18
C ALA A 275 -10.63 -5.20 -25.55
N GLY A 276 -10.40 -6.41 -25.03
CA GLY A 276 -9.30 -7.29 -25.41
C GLY A 276 -8.14 -7.36 -24.41
N ALA A 277 -8.34 -7.00 -23.14
CA ALA A 277 -7.39 -7.31 -22.09
C ALA A 277 -7.26 -8.83 -21.92
N TYR A 278 -6.04 -9.31 -21.65
CA TYR A 278 -5.82 -10.71 -21.25
C TYR A 278 -6.55 -11.06 -19.95
N GLY A 279 -6.61 -10.11 -19.05
CA GLY A 279 -7.37 -10.21 -17.81
C GLY A 279 -7.39 -8.89 -17.05
N ALA A 280 -8.37 -8.77 -16.16
CA ALA A 280 -8.53 -7.63 -15.27
C ALA A 280 -9.16 -8.05 -13.95
N LYS A 281 -8.80 -7.37 -12.87
CA LYS A 281 -9.30 -7.64 -11.52
C LYS A 281 -9.22 -6.40 -10.63
N LEU A 282 -9.97 -6.38 -9.55
CA LEU A 282 -9.77 -5.39 -8.49
C LEU A 282 -8.39 -5.56 -7.82
N SER A 283 -7.83 -4.49 -7.29
CA SER A 283 -6.55 -4.47 -6.56
C SER A 283 -6.74 -3.98 -5.13
N GLY A 284 -6.52 -4.84 -4.16
CA GLY A 284 -6.66 -4.55 -2.73
C GLY A 284 -7.93 -5.10 -2.11
N ALA A 285 -8.53 -4.38 -1.16
CA ALA A 285 -9.66 -4.88 -0.38
C ALA A 285 -10.98 -5.04 -1.16
N GLY A 286 -11.09 -4.44 -2.34
CA GLY A 286 -12.36 -4.33 -3.06
C GLY A 286 -13.23 -3.18 -2.57
N GLY A 287 -14.50 -3.19 -2.92
CA GLY A 287 -15.45 -2.13 -2.53
C GLY A 287 -15.29 -0.80 -3.26
N GLY A 288 -14.16 -0.56 -3.88
CA GLY A 288 -13.75 0.66 -4.56
C GLY A 288 -12.26 0.62 -4.92
N ASP A 289 -11.58 1.75 -4.78
CA ASP A 289 -10.18 1.95 -5.15
C ASP A 289 -9.92 1.62 -6.64
N CYS A 290 -8.87 0.86 -6.96
CA CYS A 290 -8.47 0.60 -8.34
C CYS A 290 -8.75 -0.84 -8.80
N ILE A 291 -8.92 -0.97 -10.12
CA ILE A 291 -8.72 -2.21 -10.85
C ILE A 291 -7.32 -2.21 -11.48
N ILE A 292 -6.80 -3.40 -11.73
CA ILE A 292 -5.61 -3.62 -12.55
C ILE A 292 -5.97 -4.55 -13.71
N GLY A 293 -5.28 -4.38 -14.83
CA GLY A 293 -5.44 -5.24 -16.00
C GLY A 293 -4.14 -5.40 -16.78
N LEU A 294 -4.10 -6.41 -17.62
CA LEU A 294 -3.04 -6.66 -18.59
C LEU A 294 -3.65 -6.77 -19.98
N ALA A 295 -3.05 -6.08 -20.94
CA ALA A 295 -3.46 -6.12 -22.32
C ALA A 295 -2.28 -6.22 -23.28
N PRO A 296 -2.47 -6.76 -24.50
CA PRO A 296 -1.50 -6.59 -25.57
C PRO A 296 -1.23 -5.11 -25.82
N GLU A 297 -0.02 -4.74 -26.19
CA GLU A 297 0.35 -3.34 -26.39
C GLU A 297 -0.54 -2.63 -27.41
N GLU A 298 -0.88 -3.33 -28.50
CA GLU A 298 -1.78 -2.84 -29.55
C GLU A 298 -3.24 -2.63 -29.10
N LYS A 299 -3.63 -3.22 -27.96
CA LYS A 299 -4.97 -3.08 -27.37
C LYS A 299 -5.02 -2.13 -26.18
N ARG A 300 -3.85 -1.73 -25.65
CA ARG A 300 -3.75 -0.93 -24.43
C ARG A 300 -4.69 0.28 -24.45
N LYS A 301 -4.59 1.11 -25.49
CA LYS A 301 -5.40 2.32 -25.62
C LYS A 301 -6.90 2.01 -25.68
N THR A 302 -7.30 0.98 -26.42
CA THR A 302 -8.71 0.56 -26.53
C THR A 302 -9.26 0.12 -25.17
N VAL A 303 -8.45 -0.59 -24.38
CA VAL A 303 -8.84 -1.01 -23.03
C VAL A 303 -8.94 0.18 -22.07
N GLU A 304 -8.01 1.13 -22.13
CA GLU A 304 -8.06 2.37 -21.34
C GLU A 304 -9.33 3.21 -21.67
N GLU A 305 -9.64 3.36 -22.93
CA GLU A 305 -10.86 4.04 -23.39
C GLU A 305 -12.14 3.32 -22.90
N ALA A 306 -12.17 2.00 -22.97
CA ALA A 306 -13.30 1.20 -22.49
C ALA A 306 -13.52 1.37 -20.97
N ILE A 307 -12.47 1.34 -20.17
CA ILE A 307 -12.52 1.61 -18.72
C ILE A 307 -13.06 3.03 -18.47
N THR A 308 -12.56 4.02 -19.21
CA THR A 308 -13.00 5.42 -19.08
C THR A 308 -14.49 5.60 -19.41
N LEU A 309 -15.00 4.90 -20.42
CA LEU A 309 -16.43 4.95 -20.78
C LEU A 309 -17.34 4.42 -19.67
N THR A 310 -16.85 3.57 -18.77
CA THR A 310 -17.61 3.18 -17.58
C THR A 310 -17.57 4.24 -16.46
N GLY A 311 -16.89 5.39 -16.70
CA GLY A 311 -16.64 6.43 -15.70
C GLY A 311 -15.49 6.08 -14.73
N GLY A 312 -14.58 5.19 -15.12
CA GLY A 312 -13.29 4.97 -14.45
C GLY A 312 -12.27 6.03 -14.87
N GLU A 313 -11.30 6.32 -14.01
CA GLU A 313 -10.17 7.21 -14.29
C GLU A 313 -8.90 6.37 -14.53
N ILE A 314 -8.23 6.56 -15.66
CA ILE A 314 -6.96 5.88 -15.92
C ILE A 314 -5.86 6.56 -15.12
N VAL A 315 -5.14 5.77 -14.32
CA VAL A 315 -4.00 6.22 -13.52
C VAL A 315 -2.71 5.72 -14.15
N SER A 316 -1.91 6.65 -14.67
CA SER A 316 -0.60 6.31 -15.26
C SER A 316 0.41 6.07 -14.14
N VAL A 317 0.99 4.87 -14.11
CA VAL A 317 2.05 4.46 -13.17
C VAL A 317 3.06 3.57 -13.86
N LYS A 318 4.31 3.64 -13.39
CA LYS A 318 5.33 2.62 -13.65
C LYS A 318 5.40 1.69 -12.46
N THR A 319 5.45 0.41 -12.71
CA THR A 319 5.57 -0.63 -11.69
C THR A 319 7.02 -0.92 -11.33
N ASN A 320 7.23 -1.78 -10.35
CA ASN A 320 8.57 -2.22 -9.92
C ASN A 320 9.47 -1.07 -9.43
N ALA A 321 8.86 -0.02 -8.86
CA ALA A 321 9.57 1.17 -8.40
C ALA A 321 10.48 0.88 -7.20
N GLU A 322 11.53 1.68 -7.05
CA GLU A 322 12.45 1.63 -5.89
C GLU A 322 11.72 1.88 -4.57
N GLY A 323 12.10 1.18 -3.52
CA GLY A 323 11.58 1.35 -2.17
C GLY A 323 11.88 2.71 -1.55
N VAL A 324 11.82 2.78 -0.23
CA VAL A 324 12.12 4.02 0.51
C VAL A 324 13.54 4.51 0.26
N ARG A 325 13.69 5.81 -0.05
CA ARG A 325 14.98 6.43 -0.33
C ARG A 325 15.09 7.85 0.21
N LEU A 326 16.33 8.31 0.38
CA LEU A 326 16.64 9.72 0.59
C LEU A 326 16.44 10.49 -0.72
N GLU A 327 15.81 11.63 -0.63
CA GLU A 327 15.77 12.60 -1.73
C GLU A 327 16.96 13.56 -1.63
N LYS A 328 17.52 13.94 -2.77
CA LYS A 328 18.69 14.83 -2.87
C LYS A 328 18.28 16.29 -2.73
#